data_293884f87140b3693c8bb27da3b88393
#
_entry.id   293884f87140b3693c8bb27da3b88393
#
_cell.length_a   1.000
_cell.length_b   1.000
_cell.length_c   1.000
_cell.angle_alpha   90.00
_cell.angle_beta   90.00
_cell.angle_gamma   90.00
#
_symmetry.space_group_name_H-M   'P 1'
#
loop_
_entity.id
_entity.type
_entity.pdbx_description
1 polymer ?
#
loop_
_entity_poly.entity_id
_entity_poly.type
_entity_poly.pdbx_seq_one_letter_code
_entity_poly.pdbx_strand_id
1 'polypeptide(L)'
;EESIAKGEKHIQTRFPPEPNGYLHIGHAKSICINFGLAKKYGGKCNLRFDDTNPVKEDVEYVDSIKRDIQWLGFQWELERYASDYFDQLYEWAIVLIKKGLAYVDDQTQEQIRENRGTVSVPGTPSPWRDRTVEENLDLFERMKNGEFPDGAKVLRAKIDMAHPNMLFRDPLMYRIIHTEHHRTGNKWCIYPMY
;
A
#
# COMPACT_ATOMS: atom_id res chain seq x y z
N GLU A 1 2.67 -24.49 11.60
CA GLU A 1 2.45 -25.74 12.38
C GLU A 1 2.25 -25.43 13.86
N GLU A 2 3.11 -24.63 14.48
CA GLU A 2 2.95 -24.26 15.91
C GLU A 2 1.62 -23.58 16.24
N SER A 3 1.11 -22.68 15.36
CA SER A 3 -0.18 -22.02 15.57
C SER A 3 -1.34 -23.02 15.55
N ILE A 4 -1.27 -24.02 14.66
CA ILE A 4 -2.27 -25.08 14.58
C ILE A 4 -2.21 -25.99 15.81
N ALA A 5 -1.01 -26.32 16.26
CA ALA A 5 -0.79 -27.08 17.49
C ALA A 5 -1.34 -26.35 18.73
N LYS A 6 -1.38 -25.00 18.69
CA LYS A 6 -1.99 -24.14 19.72
C LYS A 6 -3.50 -23.94 19.56
N GLY A 7 -4.15 -24.65 18.60
CA GLY A 7 -5.59 -24.63 18.40
C GLY A 7 -6.11 -23.58 17.42
N GLU A 8 -5.22 -22.91 16.63
CA GLU A 8 -5.65 -22.01 15.57
C GLU A 8 -6.39 -22.79 14.48
N LYS A 9 -7.65 -22.40 14.22
CA LYS A 9 -8.52 -23.07 13.27
C LYS A 9 -8.73 -22.28 11.98
N HIS A 10 -8.36 -20.98 11.97
CA HIS A 10 -8.55 -20.10 10.84
C HIS A 10 -7.24 -19.86 10.10
N ILE A 11 -6.97 -20.72 9.13
CA ILE A 11 -5.81 -20.55 8.25
C ILE A 11 -6.25 -19.74 7.03
N GLN A 12 -5.73 -18.53 6.92
CA GLN A 12 -5.99 -17.65 5.80
C GLN A 12 -4.68 -17.11 5.25
N THR A 13 -4.53 -17.23 3.94
CA THR A 13 -3.42 -16.65 3.19
C THR A 13 -3.95 -15.68 2.14
N ARG A 14 -3.06 -14.94 1.50
CA ARG A 14 -3.40 -14.09 0.37
C ARG A 14 -2.29 -14.10 -0.67
N PHE A 15 -2.68 -13.94 -1.92
CA PHE A 15 -1.78 -13.55 -3.00
C PHE A 15 -2.14 -12.11 -3.41
N PRO A 16 -1.27 -11.11 -3.16
CA PRO A 16 -1.55 -9.69 -3.40
C PRO A 16 -0.74 -9.15 -4.59
N PRO A 17 -1.06 -9.51 -5.84
CA PRO A 17 -0.33 -8.99 -7.00
C PRO A 17 -0.70 -7.52 -7.27
N GLU A 18 0.29 -6.74 -7.71
CA GLU A 18 0.06 -5.46 -8.37
C GLU A 18 -0.24 -5.74 -9.86
N PRO A 19 -1.39 -5.25 -10.42
CA PRO A 19 -1.77 -5.54 -11.80
C PRO A 19 -1.06 -4.63 -12.80
N ASN A 20 0.28 -4.62 -12.77
CA ASN A 20 1.16 -3.74 -13.57
C ASN A 20 2.02 -4.49 -14.59
N GLY A 21 1.75 -5.79 -14.80
CA GLY A 21 2.48 -6.64 -15.73
C GLY A 21 2.08 -8.11 -15.63
N TYR A 22 2.65 -8.90 -16.53
CA TYR A 22 2.46 -10.36 -16.54
C TYR A 22 3.23 -11.04 -15.41
N LEU A 23 2.71 -12.16 -14.94
CA LEU A 23 3.38 -12.96 -13.92
C LEU A 23 4.65 -13.61 -14.46
N HIS A 24 5.61 -13.85 -13.58
CA HIS A 24 6.83 -14.60 -13.83
C HIS A 24 7.04 -15.70 -12.78
N ILE A 25 8.09 -16.48 -12.90
CA ILE A 25 8.35 -17.64 -12.02
C ILE A 25 8.41 -17.28 -10.52
N GLY A 26 8.83 -16.06 -10.18
CA GLY A 26 8.81 -15.58 -8.80
C GLY A 26 7.39 -15.45 -8.24
N HIS A 27 6.45 -15.01 -9.06
CA HIS A 27 5.02 -14.97 -8.70
C HIS A 27 4.45 -16.37 -8.58
N ALA A 28 4.78 -17.30 -9.51
CA ALA A 28 4.35 -18.69 -9.43
C ALA A 28 4.79 -19.34 -8.11
N LYS A 29 6.03 -19.11 -7.66
CA LYS A 29 6.50 -19.54 -6.34
C LYS A 29 5.62 -19.01 -5.21
N SER A 30 5.30 -17.71 -5.22
CA SER A 30 4.44 -17.09 -4.20
C SER A 30 3.03 -17.67 -4.22
N ILE A 31 2.44 -17.87 -5.41
CA ILE A 31 1.13 -18.51 -5.59
C ILE A 31 1.15 -19.91 -4.99
N CYS A 32 2.12 -20.75 -5.38
CA CYS A 32 2.23 -22.13 -4.87
C CYS A 32 2.38 -22.18 -3.35
N ILE A 33 3.12 -21.25 -2.74
CA ILE A 33 3.27 -21.18 -1.28
C ILE A 33 1.94 -20.80 -0.63
N ASN A 34 1.31 -19.70 -1.06
CA ASN A 34 0.12 -19.18 -0.40
C ASN A 34 -1.09 -20.12 -0.57
N PHE A 35 -1.39 -20.52 -1.80
CA PHE A 35 -2.48 -21.44 -2.08
C PHE A 35 -2.20 -22.86 -1.57
N GLY A 36 -0.95 -23.33 -1.68
CA GLY A 36 -0.53 -24.64 -1.19
C GLY A 36 -0.64 -24.76 0.33
N LEU A 37 -0.25 -23.72 1.09
CA LEU A 37 -0.44 -23.70 2.54
C LEU A 37 -1.92 -23.69 2.92
N ALA A 38 -2.74 -22.86 2.28
CA ALA A 38 -4.18 -22.87 2.51
C ALA A 38 -4.76 -24.27 2.27
N LYS A 39 -4.47 -24.89 1.13
CA LYS A 39 -4.92 -26.25 0.79
C LYS A 39 -4.43 -27.29 1.78
N LYS A 40 -3.14 -27.25 2.15
CA LYS A 40 -2.52 -28.23 3.09
C LYS A 40 -3.20 -28.24 4.45
N TYR A 41 -3.64 -27.07 4.93
CA TYR A 41 -4.17 -26.91 6.28
C TYR A 41 -5.69 -26.67 6.30
N GLY A 42 -6.41 -26.94 5.20
CA GLY A 42 -7.86 -26.76 5.13
C GLY A 42 -8.32 -25.31 5.30
N GLY A 43 -7.44 -24.36 4.95
CA GLY A 43 -7.69 -22.93 5.04
C GLY A 43 -8.16 -22.33 3.71
N LYS A 44 -8.14 -20.99 3.65
CA LYS A 44 -8.58 -20.20 2.51
C LYS A 44 -7.46 -19.32 1.99
N CYS A 45 -7.41 -19.11 0.68
CA CYS A 45 -6.51 -18.12 0.06
C CYS A 45 -7.34 -17.09 -0.69
N ASN A 46 -7.11 -15.80 -0.42
CA ASN A 46 -7.73 -14.70 -1.12
C ASN A 46 -6.80 -14.16 -2.22
N LEU A 47 -7.38 -13.79 -3.35
CA LEU A 47 -6.72 -12.97 -4.36
C LEU A 47 -7.05 -11.51 -4.06
N ARG A 48 -6.02 -10.69 -3.83
CA ARG A 48 -6.19 -9.28 -3.52
C ARG A 48 -5.29 -8.44 -4.38
N PHE A 49 -5.83 -7.79 -5.37
CA PHE A 49 -5.10 -6.88 -6.23
C PHE A 49 -4.67 -5.63 -5.47
N ASP A 50 -3.38 -5.30 -5.55
CA ASP A 50 -2.81 -4.05 -5.07
C ASP A 50 -2.90 -3.02 -6.20
N ASP A 51 -4.09 -2.46 -6.39
CA ASP A 51 -4.41 -1.49 -7.43
C ASP A 51 -4.32 -0.04 -6.91
N THR A 52 -3.15 0.34 -6.41
CA THR A 52 -2.89 1.67 -5.83
C THR A 52 -2.07 2.60 -6.73
N ASN A 53 -1.74 2.14 -7.96
CA ASN A 53 -0.92 2.90 -8.91
C ASN A 53 -1.58 2.99 -10.29
N PRO A 54 -2.54 3.91 -10.49
CA PRO A 54 -3.33 3.98 -11.72
C PRO A 54 -2.51 4.23 -13.00
N VAL A 55 -1.27 4.71 -12.88
CA VAL A 55 -0.40 4.98 -14.04
C VAL A 55 0.11 3.69 -14.70
N LYS A 56 0.20 2.59 -13.94
CA LYS A 56 0.85 1.35 -14.39
C LYS A 56 -0.09 0.17 -14.52
N GLU A 57 -1.31 0.31 -14.03
CA GLU A 57 -2.26 -0.81 -13.88
C GLU A 57 -3.19 -0.89 -15.08
N ASP A 58 -3.49 -2.12 -15.52
CA ASP A 58 -4.40 -2.40 -16.62
C ASP A 58 -5.27 -3.62 -16.31
N VAL A 59 -6.50 -3.58 -16.80
CA VAL A 59 -7.47 -4.68 -16.70
C VAL A 59 -6.94 -5.95 -17.38
N GLU A 60 -6.16 -5.81 -18.46
CA GLU A 60 -5.51 -6.92 -19.14
C GLU A 60 -4.62 -7.74 -18.19
N TYR A 61 -3.86 -7.06 -17.33
CA TYR A 61 -3.02 -7.74 -16.34
C TYR A 61 -3.84 -8.44 -15.26
N VAL A 62 -4.94 -7.82 -14.82
CA VAL A 62 -5.88 -8.47 -13.87
C VAL A 62 -6.37 -9.81 -14.44
N ASP A 63 -6.85 -9.81 -15.68
CA ASP A 63 -7.36 -11.01 -16.34
C ASP A 63 -6.27 -12.06 -16.59
N SER A 64 -5.07 -11.62 -16.97
CA SER A 64 -3.92 -12.52 -17.14
C SER A 64 -3.53 -13.19 -15.83
N ILE A 65 -3.44 -12.43 -14.73
CA ILE A 65 -3.11 -12.96 -13.40
C ILE A 65 -4.13 -14.02 -12.97
N LYS A 66 -5.42 -13.78 -13.18
CA LYS A 66 -6.47 -14.75 -12.86
C LYS A 66 -6.30 -16.04 -13.65
N ARG A 67 -6.07 -15.96 -14.96
CA ARG A 67 -5.84 -17.12 -15.82
C ARG A 67 -4.61 -17.91 -15.38
N ASP A 68 -3.53 -17.25 -15.03
CA ASP A 68 -2.29 -17.90 -14.61
C ASP A 68 -2.45 -18.65 -13.28
N ILE A 69 -3.19 -18.08 -12.30
CA ILE A 69 -3.51 -18.78 -11.05
C ILE A 69 -4.33 -20.03 -11.32
N GLN A 70 -5.35 -19.94 -12.19
CA GLN A 70 -6.18 -21.08 -12.57
C GLN A 70 -5.41 -22.13 -13.35
N TRP A 71 -4.51 -21.70 -14.25
CA TRP A 71 -3.62 -22.60 -14.99
C TRP A 71 -2.67 -23.38 -14.05
N LEU A 72 -2.22 -22.76 -12.96
CA LEU A 72 -1.46 -23.43 -11.91
C LEU A 72 -2.30 -24.40 -11.06
N GLY A 73 -3.61 -24.51 -11.31
CA GLY A 73 -4.52 -25.43 -10.63
C GLY A 73 -5.05 -24.90 -9.28
N PHE A 74 -5.04 -23.60 -9.07
CA PHE A 74 -5.55 -22.98 -7.86
C PHE A 74 -6.86 -22.20 -8.09
N GLN A 75 -7.64 -22.07 -7.00
CA GLN A 75 -8.86 -21.27 -6.92
C GLN A 75 -8.77 -20.40 -5.66
N TRP A 76 -9.18 -19.14 -5.78
CA TRP A 76 -9.25 -18.22 -4.63
C TRP A 76 -10.64 -18.23 -4.00
N GLU A 77 -10.69 -17.92 -2.71
CA GLU A 77 -11.95 -17.82 -1.96
C GLU A 77 -12.66 -16.49 -2.24
N LEU A 78 -11.96 -15.38 -2.06
CA LEU A 78 -12.46 -14.04 -2.28
C LEU A 78 -11.51 -13.27 -3.21
N GLU A 79 -12.11 -12.49 -4.11
CA GLU A 79 -11.40 -11.50 -4.91
C GLU A 79 -11.61 -10.13 -4.27
N ARG A 80 -10.52 -9.41 -4.04
CA ARG A 80 -10.52 -8.08 -3.42
C ARG A 80 -9.57 -7.17 -4.18
N TYR A 81 -9.81 -5.87 -4.05
CA TYR A 81 -8.97 -4.82 -4.59
C TYR A 81 -8.62 -3.82 -3.49
N ALA A 82 -7.43 -3.25 -3.51
CA ALA A 82 -7.08 -2.16 -2.58
C ALA A 82 -8.03 -0.97 -2.74
N SER A 83 -8.46 -0.70 -3.97
CA SER A 83 -9.43 0.35 -4.31
C SER A 83 -10.82 0.15 -3.67
N ASP A 84 -11.22 -1.06 -3.29
CA ASP A 84 -12.46 -1.31 -2.53
C ASP A 84 -12.45 -0.61 -1.16
N TYR A 85 -11.25 -0.29 -0.65
CA TYR A 85 -11.04 0.24 0.70
C TYR A 85 -10.51 1.68 0.71
N PHE A 86 -10.45 2.38 -0.41
CA PHE A 86 -9.87 3.73 -0.47
C PHE A 86 -10.58 4.72 0.46
N ASP A 87 -11.91 4.67 0.56
CA ASP A 87 -12.65 5.51 1.50
C ASP A 87 -12.23 5.22 2.96
N GLN A 88 -12.16 3.95 3.32
CA GLN A 88 -11.76 3.52 4.67
C GLN A 88 -10.30 3.86 4.98
N LEU A 89 -9.40 3.68 4.01
CA LEU A 89 -7.98 4.03 4.17
C LEU A 89 -7.80 5.54 4.36
N TYR A 90 -8.59 6.35 3.66
CA TYR A 90 -8.60 7.80 3.84
C TYR A 90 -9.07 8.20 5.25
N GLU A 91 -10.15 7.60 5.75
CA GLU A 91 -10.63 7.83 7.11
C GLU A 91 -9.58 7.44 8.16
N TRP A 92 -8.90 6.32 7.98
CA TRP A 92 -7.83 5.90 8.88
C TRP A 92 -6.62 6.83 8.83
N ALA A 93 -6.28 7.36 7.67
CA ALA A 93 -5.23 8.38 7.55
C ALA A 93 -5.59 9.65 8.36
N ILE A 94 -6.85 10.10 8.29
CA ILE A 94 -7.35 11.21 9.13
C ILE A 94 -7.22 10.88 10.62
N VAL A 95 -7.54 9.66 11.04
CA VAL A 95 -7.38 9.23 12.44
C VAL A 95 -5.92 9.31 12.86
N LEU A 96 -4.97 8.90 12.02
CA LEU A 96 -3.55 8.99 12.31
C LEU A 96 -3.06 10.43 12.40
N ILE A 97 -3.52 11.31 11.51
CA ILE A 97 -3.21 12.75 11.60
C ILE A 97 -3.73 13.34 12.92
N LYS A 98 -4.99 13.06 13.28
CA LYS A 98 -5.59 13.53 14.54
C LYS A 98 -4.85 13.06 15.79
N LYS A 99 -4.20 11.90 15.72
CA LYS A 99 -3.33 11.37 16.78
C LYS A 99 -1.91 11.94 16.77
N GLY A 100 -1.56 12.82 15.81
CA GLY A 100 -0.21 13.32 15.62
C GLY A 100 0.79 12.28 15.13
N LEU A 101 0.30 11.20 14.52
CA LEU A 101 1.09 10.07 14.02
C LEU A 101 1.32 10.10 12.50
N ALA A 102 0.82 11.13 11.82
CA ALA A 102 1.07 11.38 10.41
C ALA A 102 1.13 12.88 10.13
N TYR A 103 1.89 13.27 9.12
CA TYR A 103 2.06 14.67 8.72
C TYR A 103 2.19 14.80 7.20
N VAL A 104 1.77 15.95 6.69
CA VAL A 104 1.94 16.31 5.26
C VAL A 104 3.34 16.90 5.09
N ASP A 105 4.09 16.33 4.15
CA ASP A 105 5.47 16.71 3.84
C ASP A 105 5.54 17.33 2.44
N ASP A 106 6.22 18.47 2.32
CA ASP A 106 6.41 19.19 1.05
C ASP A 106 7.75 18.85 0.40
N GLN A 107 8.53 17.93 0.96
CA GLN A 107 9.78 17.47 0.37
C GLN A 107 9.53 16.72 -0.94
N THR A 108 10.42 16.95 -1.91
CA THR A 108 10.44 16.16 -3.13
C THR A 108 10.85 14.71 -2.86
N GLN A 109 10.57 13.81 -3.80
CA GLN A 109 10.98 12.41 -3.68
C GLN A 109 12.50 12.25 -3.50
N GLU A 110 13.29 13.12 -4.17
CA GLU A 110 14.75 13.13 -4.03
C GLU A 110 15.18 13.53 -2.63
N GLN A 111 14.63 14.63 -2.10
CA GLN A 111 14.89 15.08 -0.74
C GLN A 111 14.53 14.04 0.31
N ILE A 112 13.38 13.38 0.16
CA ILE A 112 12.97 12.30 1.05
C ILE A 112 13.95 11.13 1.00
N ARG A 113 14.44 10.77 -0.20
CA ARG A 113 15.42 9.69 -0.38
C ARG A 113 16.77 10.04 0.27
N GLU A 114 17.26 11.24 0.06
CA GLU A 114 18.51 11.74 0.65
C GLU A 114 18.40 11.80 2.18
N ASN A 115 17.32 12.36 2.69
CA ASN A 115 17.08 12.53 4.12
C ASN A 115 16.77 11.21 4.85
N ARG A 116 16.48 10.11 4.13
CA ARG A 116 16.27 8.80 4.76
C ARG A 116 17.53 8.26 5.43
N GLY A 117 18.71 8.72 5.03
CA GLY A 117 19.99 8.21 5.51
C GLY A 117 20.36 6.86 4.92
N THR A 118 21.22 6.11 5.61
CA THR A 118 21.69 4.79 5.20
C THR A 118 21.50 3.77 6.34
N VAL A 119 21.89 2.52 6.11
CA VAL A 119 21.83 1.48 7.16
C VAL A 119 22.63 1.87 8.40
N SER A 120 23.77 2.57 8.22
CA SER A 120 24.68 2.98 9.29
C SER A 120 24.52 4.44 9.74
N VAL A 121 23.75 5.26 8.98
CA VAL A 121 23.55 6.67 9.27
C VAL A 121 22.07 6.94 9.46
N PRO A 122 21.63 7.49 10.61
CA PRO A 122 20.26 7.91 10.83
C PRO A 122 19.76 8.88 9.75
N GLY A 123 18.46 8.88 9.52
CA GLY A 123 17.83 9.87 8.65
C GLY A 123 17.69 11.23 9.32
N THR A 124 17.50 12.27 8.51
CA THR A 124 17.22 13.63 8.95
C THR A 124 15.72 13.87 8.92
N PRO A 125 15.10 14.33 10.02
CA PRO A 125 13.69 14.69 10.03
C PRO A 125 13.35 15.76 9.02
N SER A 126 12.14 15.66 8.42
CA SER A 126 11.62 16.70 7.54
C SER A 126 11.37 18.00 8.33
N PRO A 127 11.62 19.20 7.73
CA PRO A 127 11.23 20.48 8.32
C PRO A 127 9.71 20.57 8.61
N TRP A 128 8.91 19.79 7.91
CA TRP A 128 7.45 19.80 8.02
C TRP A 128 6.89 18.77 9.00
N ARG A 129 7.77 18.01 9.65
CA ARG A 129 7.40 16.91 10.54
C ARG A 129 6.58 17.35 11.75
N ASP A 130 6.76 18.58 12.19
CA ASP A 130 6.14 19.14 13.38
C ASP A 130 5.02 20.14 13.10
N ARG A 131 4.42 20.10 11.91
CA ARG A 131 3.17 20.79 11.59
C ARG A 131 2.08 20.41 12.59
N THR A 132 1.21 21.37 12.90
CA THR A 132 0.06 21.13 13.78
C THR A 132 -0.92 20.12 13.17
N VAL A 133 -1.76 19.53 13.99
CA VAL A 133 -2.80 18.58 13.53
C VAL A 133 -3.76 19.28 12.57
N GLU A 134 -4.14 20.53 12.89
CA GLU A 134 -5.06 21.35 12.11
C GLU A 134 -4.50 21.64 10.71
N GLU A 135 -3.23 22.05 10.62
CA GLU A 135 -2.56 22.28 9.33
C GLU A 135 -2.47 21.00 8.49
N ASN A 136 -2.14 19.89 9.13
CA ASN A 136 -2.06 18.59 8.44
C ASN A 136 -3.42 18.12 7.92
N LEU A 137 -4.50 18.33 8.67
CA LEU A 137 -5.86 18.00 8.23
C LEU A 137 -6.29 18.86 7.05
N ASP A 138 -6.09 20.20 7.12
CA ASP A 138 -6.39 21.12 6.01
C ASP A 138 -5.62 20.73 4.75
N LEU A 139 -4.32 20.53 4.86
CA LEU A 139 -3.48 20.16 3.71
C LEU A 139 -3.86 18.81 3.12
N PHE A 140 -4.18 17.81 3.93
CA PHE A 140 -4.55 16.48 3.44
C PHE A 140 -5.91 16.50 2.74
N GLU A 141 -6.87 17.29 3.22
CA GLU A 141 -8.14 17.51 2.54
C GLU A 141 -7.93 18.22 1.20
N ARG A 142 -7.11 19.25 1.16
CA ARG A 142 -6.77 19.97 -0.09
C ARG A 142 -5.99 19.11 -1.08
N MET A 143 -5.15 18.17 -0.60
CA MET A 143 -4.53 17.14 -1.45
C MET A 143 -5.61 16.27 -2.12
N LYS A 144 -6.61 15.82 -1.35
CA LYS A 144 -7.73 15.03 -1.88
C LYS A 144 -8.57 15.80 -2.88
N ASN A 145 -8.74 17.10 -2.67
CA ASN A 145 -9.50 17.99 -3.55
C ASN A 145 -8.75 18.38 -4.83
N GLY A 146 -7.51 17.90 -5.02
CA GLY A 146 -6.73 18.14 -6.24
C GLY A 146 -6.11 19.53 -6.35
N GLU A 147 -5.95 20.25 -5.24
CA GLU A 147 -5.40 21.62 -5.27
C GLU A 147 -3.89 21.66 -5.53
N PHE A 148 -3.19 20.55 -5.40
CA PHE A 148 -1.74 20.47 -5.57
C PHE A 148 -1.35 19.57 -6.73
N PRO A 149 -0.31 19.92 -7.52
CA PRO A 149 0.17 19.07 -8.59
C PRO A 149 0.83 17.80 -8.06
N ASP A 150 1.01 16.83 -8.96
CA ASP A 150 1.70 15.57 -8.68
C ASP A 150 3.09 15.82 -8.07
N GLY A 151 3.39 15.09 -7.01
CA GLY A 151 4.67 15.17 -6.31
C GLY A 151 4.88 16.40 -5.42
N ALA A 152 3.93 17.35 -5.37
CA ALA A 152 4.07 18.55 -4.54
C ALA A 152 4.00 18.28 -3.04
N LYS A 153 3.21 17.28 -2.66
CA LYS A 153 3.00 16.90 -1.25
C LYS A 153 2.78 15.40 -1.13
N VAL A 154 3.16 14.87 0.03
CA VAL A 154 2.91 13.48 0.42
C VAL A 154 2.42 13.43 1.86
N LEU A 155 1.67 12.41 2.24
CA LEU A 155 1.41 12.10 3.65
C LEU A 155 2.45 11.09 4.12
N ARG A 156 3.08 11.33 5.26
CA ARG A 156 4.06 10.43 5.89
C ARG A 156 3.62 10.02 7.28
N ALA A 157 3.92 8.76 7.66
CA ALA A 157 3.79 8.35 9.05
C ALA A 157 4.92 8.99 9.88
N LYS A 158 4.60 9.38 11.12
CA LYS A 158 5.55 9.93 12.08
C LYS A 158 6.02 8.83 13.03
N ILE A 159 7.13 8.18 12.70
CA ILE A 159 7.67 7.02 13.47
C ILE A 159 9.03 7.39 14.08
N ASP A 160 10.12 7.05 13.41
CA ASP A 160 11.48 7.28 13.91
C ASP A 160 12.47 7.35 12.74
N MET A 161 13.09 8.50 12.56
CA MET A 161 14.09 8.71 11.49
C MET A 161 15.44 8.04 11.78
N ALA A 162 15.67 7.54 13.01
CA ALA A 162 16.84 6.76 13.39
C ALA A 162 16.60 5.25 13.41
N HIS A 163 15.39 4.80 13.04
CA HIS A 163 15.03 3.38 13.10
C HIS A 163 16.01 2.51 12.29
N PRO A 164 16.52 1.38 12.82
CA PRO A 164 17.48 0.51 12.13
C PRO A 164 16.91 -0.07 10.83
N ASN A 165 15.62 -0.40 10.79
CA ASN A 165 14.93 -0.70 9.53
C ASN A 165 14.51 0.60 8.86
N MET A 166 15.16 0.92 7.75
CA MET A 166 14.92 2.15 6.97
C MET A 166 13.47 2.29 6.48
N LEU A 167 12.71 1.20 6.37
CA LEU A 167 11.29 1.24 5.97
C LEU A 167 10.40 1.88 7.05
N PHE A 168 10.86 2.00 8.30
CA PHE A 168 10.16 2.68 9.39
C PHE A 168 10.63 4.12 9.62
N ARG A 169 11.49 4.66 8.75
CA ARG A 169 11.94 6.06 8.81
C ARG A 169 10.93 6.95 8.13
N ASP A 170 9.87 7.29 8.83
CA ASP A 170 8.73 8.11 8.38
C ASP A 170 8.29 7.76 6.95
N PRO A 171 7.73 6.54 6.74
CA PRO A 171 7.36 6.06 5.41
C PRO A 171 6.23 6.89 4.78
N LEU A 172 6.21 6.90 3.46
CA LEU A 172 5.12 7.48 2.67
C LEU A 172 3.83 6.68 2.88
N MET A 173 2.73 7.38 3.13
CA MET A 173 1.39 6.80 3.26
C MET A 173 0.49 7.14 2.06
N TYR A 174 0.57 8.38 1.57
CA TYR A 174 -0.20 8.86 0.42
C TYR A 174 0.66 9.72 -0.49
N ARG A 175 0.35 9.65 -1.78
CA ARG A 175 0.93 10.49 -2.84
C ARG A 175 -0.17 11.07 -3.71
N ILE A 176 0.11 12.19 -4.38
CA ILE A 176 -0.78 12.83 -5.36
C ILE A 176 -0.47 12.27 -6.74
N ILE A 177 -1.49 11.78 -7.44
CA ILE A 177 -1.44 11.35 -8.85
C ILE A 177 -2.76 11.73 -9.52
N HIS A 178 -2.73 12.64 -10.51
CA HIS A 178 -3.89 13.04 -11.30
C HIS A 178 -4.04 12.13 -12.54
N THR A 179 -4.36 10.87 -12.29
CA THR A 179 -4.59 9.88 -13.34
C THR A 179 -5.89 9.13 -13.03
N GLU A 180 -6.70 8.89 -14.05
CA GLU A 180 -7.91 8.11 -13.91
C GLU A 180 -7.59 6.68 -13.48
N HIS A 181 -8.29 6.21 -12.45
CA HIS A 181 -8.14 4.86 -11.92
C HIS A 181 -9.13 3.91 -12.62
N HIS A 182 -8.68 2.74 -13.06
CA HIS A 182 -9.47 1.78 -13.83
C HIS A 182 -10.78 1.32 -13.16
N ARG A 183 -10.90 1.40 -11.82
CA ARG A 183 -12.11 1.03 -11.07
C ARG A 183 -12.84 2.21 -10.43
N THR A 184 -12.12 3.21 -9.95
CA THR A 184 -12.73 4.35 -9.23
C THR A 184 -12.84 5.61 -10.09
N GLY A 185 -12.35 5.57 -11.34
CA GLY A 185 -12.38 6.72 -12.25
C GLY A 185 -11.62 7.92 -11.66
N ASN A 186 -12.22 9.09 -11.74
CA ASN A 186 -11.64 10.35 -11.26
C ASN A 186 -12.06 10.71 -9.81
N LYS A 187 -12.55 9.74 -9.02
CA LYS A 187 -12.95 9.99 -7.63
C LYS A 187 -11.77 10.39 -6.73
N TRP A 188 -10.57 9.91 -7.04
CA TRP A 188 -9.37 10.12 -6.25
C TRP A 188 -8.26 10.73 -7.09
N CYS A 189 -7.50 11.65 -6.50
CA CYS A 189 -6.22 12.14 -6.99
C CYS A 189 -5.10 11.96 -5.96
N ILE A 190 -5.41 11.31 -4.84
CA ILE A 190 -4.43 10.82 -3.86
C ILE A 190 -4.58 9.31 -3.70
N TYR A 191 -3.45 8.61 -3.67
CA TYR A 191 -3.43 7.15 -3.61
C TYR A 191 -2.54 6.68 -2.45
N PRO A 192 -3.01 5.66 -1.68
CA PRO A 192 -2.21 5.10 -0.61
C PRO A 192 -0.97 4.38 -1.16
N MET A 193 0.10 4.39 -0.37
CA MET A 193 1.28 3.56 -0.59
C MET A 193 1.06 2.25 0.16
N TYR A 194 0.86 1.20 -0.62
CA TYR A 194 0.38 -0.07 -0.09
C TYR A 194 1.49 -1.13 -0.08
#